data_707b749320ff46a457065858844f3a90
#
_entry.id   707b749320ff46a457065858844f3a90
#
_cell.length_a   1.000
_cell.length_b   1.000
_cell.length_c   1.000
_cell.angle_alpha   90.00
_cell.angle_beta   90.00
_cell.angle_gamma   90.00
#
_symmetry.space_group_name_H-M   'P 1'
#
loop_
_entity.id
_entity.type
_entity.pdbx_description
1 polymer ?
#
loop_
_entity_poly.entity_id
_entity_poly.type
_entity_poly.pdbx_seq_one_letter_code
_entity_poly.pdbx_strand_id
1 'polypeptide(L)'
;EAYAQWHAFMADARHSPENTEAVTGLAAEAVRAAARLFAKAGNGAIYYGLGVTEHSQGSTTVMGIANFAMLTGNVGREGVGVNPLRGQNNVQGSCDMGSFPHELPGYRSVSDDRVRADFESAWGVKLDAKPGFRINNMLDEAVAGNYKGLYCQGEDIAQSDPNTQHVQAALLNLECLIVQDIFLNETAKYAHVFLPGSSFLEKDGTFTNAERRISPVRKVMAPLGEKADWQATMALSNALGYPMNYQHPSEIMDEIARLTPTFTAVNYERLDKEGSIQWPCNEEALEGTPIMHEEKFVRGKGLFVVTEYVPTKEKVTKRFPLLLTTGRILSQYNVGAQTRRTENSQWHDKDILEIHAHDAEDRGISSGDKINIKSRAGETVLEAKISDRVQPGVVHTTFHHPESGANVITTDNSDWATNCPEYKVTAVQINRVTELSQWQQDFNNFSAKQQSHLDSAVDS
;
A
#
# COMPACT_ATOMS: atom_id res chain seq x y z
N GLU A 1 2.60 34.22 4.93
CA GLU A 1 1.13 34.13 4.94
C GLU A 1 0.69 32.74 5.45
N ALA A 2 1.06 31.63 4.81
CA ALA A 2 0.68 30.27 5.23
C ALA A 2 1.10 29.91 6.66
N TYR A 3 2.30 30.30 7.09
CA TYR A 3 2.73 30.11 8.48
C TYR A 3 1.85 30.89 9.47
N ALA A 4 1.50 32.14 9.15
CA ALA A 4 0.64 32.92 10.05
C ALA A 4 -0.76 32.32 10.19
N GLN A 5 -1.35 31.82 9.11
CA GLN A 5 -2.64 31.11 9.15
C GLN A 5 -2.55 29.84 9.98
N TRP A 6 -1.52 29.01 9.74
CA TRP A 6 -1.28 27.79 10.49
C TRP A 6 -1.02 28.07 11.97
N HIS A 7 -0.21 29.07 12.29
CA HIS A 7 0.08 29.48 13.67
C HIS A 7 -1.19 29.94 14.40
N ALA A 8 -2.03 30.76 13.76
CA ALA A 8 -3.30 31.20 14.34
C ALA A 8 -4.25 30.00 14.57
N PHE A 9 -4.31 29.05 13.63
CA PHE A 9 -5.07 27.82 13.79
C PHE A 9 -4.57 27.00 14.99
N MET A 10 -3.27 26.77 15.10
CA MET A 10 -2.67 26.00 16.20
C MET A 10 -2.76 26.70 17.56
N ALA A 11 -2.86 28.02 17.59
CA ALA A 11 -3.04 28.82 18.81
C ALA A 11 -4.47 28.75 19.39
N ASP A 12 -5.42 28.22 18.64
CA ASP A 12 -6.78 27.98 19.14
C ASP A 12 -6.73 26.97 20.31
N ALA A 13 -7.39 27.32 21.42
CA ALA A 13 -7.41 26.51 22.63
C ALA A 13 -7.92 25.06 22.38
N ARG A 14 -8.78 24.84 21.39
CA ARG A 14 -9.28 23.51 21.02
C ARG A 14 -8.16 22.53 20.61
N HIS A 15 -7.01 23.02 20.17
CA HIS A 15 -5.84 22.24 19.78
C HIS A 15 -4.82 22.09 20.92
N SER A 16 -5.07 22.64 22.09
CA SER A 16 -4.18 22.46 23.24
C SER A 16 -4.10 20.98 23.64
N PRO A 17 -2.97 20.50 24.15
CA PRO A 17 -2.86 19.15 24.65
C PRO A 17 -3.93 18.78 25.69
N GLU A 18 -4.33 19.70 26.54
CA GLU A 18 -5.40 19.51 27.54
C GLU A 18 -6.76 19.23 26.90
N ASN A 19 -7.10 19.98 25.85
CA ASN A 19 -8.38 19.81 25.17
C ASN A 19 -8.41 18.60 24.23
N THR A 20 -7.24 18.11 23.80
CA THR A 20 -7.13 16.93 22.93
C THR A 20 -6.92 15.62 23.71
N GLU A 21 -6.68 15.66 25.01
CA GLU A 21 -6.45 14.48 25.86
C GLU A 21 -7.61 13.47 25.79
N ALA A 22 -8.86 13.95 25.79
CA ALA A 22 -10.05 13.09 25.68
C ALA A 22 -10.15 12.36 24.32
N VAL A 23 -9.53 12.89 23.27
CA VAL A 23 -9.51 12.30 21.91
C VAL A 23 -8.34 11.35 21.76
N THR A 24 -7.17 11.75 22.24
CA THR A 24 -5.91 11.02 22.04
C THR A 24 -5.64 9.94 23.10
N GLY A 25 -6.23 10.08 24.29
CA GLY A 25 -5.90 9.27 25.45
C GLY A 25 -4.50 9.56 26.05
N LEU A 26 -3.83 10.61 25.58
CA LEU A 26 -2.48 10.98 25.98
C LEU A 26 -2.52 12.17 26.95
N ALA A 27 -1.83 12.05 28.09
CA ALA A 27 -1.72 13.15 29.05
C ALA A 27 -1.02 14.37 28.42
N ALA A 28 -1.56 15.55 28.62
CA ALA A 28 -1.09 16.81 28.06
C ALA A 28 0.42 17.03 28.29
N GLU A 29 0.92 16.74 29.50
CA GLU A 29 2.35 16.88 29.81
C GLU A 29 3.24 15.88 29.06
N ALA A 30 2.75 14.66 28.76
CA ALA A 30 3.49 13.70 27.94
C ALA A 30 3.65 14.19 26.50
N VAL A 31 2.58 14.77 25.93
CA VAL A 31 2.62 15.37 24.59
C VAL A 31 3.62 16.54 24.56
N ARG A 32 3.59 17.43 25.56
CA ARG A 32 4.54 18.55 25.66
C ARG A 32 5.98 18.08 25.83
N ALA A 33 6.21 17.08 26.68
CA ALA A 33 7.53 16.54 26.91
C ALA A 33 8.13 15.92 25.62
N ALA A 34 7.34 15.14 24.89
CA ALA A 34 7.76 14.55 23.60
C ALA A 34 8.08 15.63 22.55
N ALA A 35 7.21 16.63 22.40
CA ALA A 35 7.42 17.72 21.44
C ALA A 35 8.68 18.55 21.79
N ARG A 36 8.90 18.86 23.07
CA ARG A 36 10.09 19.59 23.54
C ARG A 36 11.37 18.76 23.40
N LEU A 37 11.30 17.46 23.68
CA LEU A 37 12.43 16.54 23.49
C LEU A 37 12.87 16.55 22.03
N PHE A 38 11.94 16.33 21.11
CA PHE A 38 12.21 16.34 19.68
C PHE A 38 12.78 17.67 19.19
N ALA A 39 12.18 18.79 19.60
CA ALA A 39 12.61 20.12 19.18
C ALA A 39 13.98 20.53 19.74
N LYS A 40 14.40 20.01 20.91
CA LYS A 40 15.66 20.36 21.59
C LYS A 40 16.82 19.40 21.30
N ALA A 41 16.55 18.24 20.71
CA ALA A 41 17.55 17.17 20.52
C ALA A 41 18.65 17.52 19.49
N GLY A 42 18.55 18.65 18.79
CA GLY A 42 19.46 19.03 17.72
C GLY A 42 19.08 18.40 16.39
N ASN A 43 19.13 17.09 16.26
CA ASN A 43 18.66 16.33 15.12
C ASN A 43 17.48 15.44 15.48
N GLY A 44 16.40 15.54 14.73
CA GLY A 44 15.23 14.70 14.88
C GLY A 44 14.79 14.12 13.54
N ALA A 45 14.69 12.80 13.45
CA ALA A 45 14.14 12.11 12.30
C ALA A 45 12.81 11.44 12.66
N ILE A 46 11.84 11.53 11.76
CA ILE A 46 10.52 10.91 11.94
C ILE A 46 10.41 9.76 10.95
N TYR A 47 10.14 8.57 11.47
CA TYR A 47 9.86 7.37 10.68
C TYR A 47 8.42 6.96 10.88
N TYR A 48 7.70 6.69 9.80
CA TYR A 48 6.32 6.27 9.85
C TYR A 48 5.98 5.26 8.74
N GLY A 49 4.92 4.53 8.91
CA GLY A 49 4.42 3.55 7.95
C GLY A 49 2.90 3.51 7.90
N LEU A 50 2.35 2.35 7.60
CA LEU A 50 0.92 2.13 7.35
C LEU A 50 0.04 2.38 8.58
N GLY A 51 0.59 2.28 9.80
CA GLY A 51 -0.13 2.67 11.02
C GLY A 51 -0.52 4.15 11.07
N VAL A 52 0.16 5.01 10.27
CA VAL A 52 -0.17 6.43 10.10
C VAL A 52 -1.04 6.67 8.87
N THR A 53 -0.78 5.96 7.77
CA THR A 53 -1.37 6.29 6.46
C THR A 53 -2.66 5.55 6.16
N GLU A 54 -2.89 4.35 6.71
CA GLU A 54 -4.11 3.55 6.46
C GLU A 54 -5.27 3.98 7.37
N HIS A 55 -5.56 5.28 7.37
CA HIS A 55 -6.66 5.94 8.06
C HIS A 55 -7.40 6.88 7.12
N SER A 56 -8.65 7.19 7.43
CA SER A 56 -9.46 8.17 6.66
C SER A 56 -8.86 9.58 6.61
N GLN A 57 -7.92 9.88 7.53
CA GLN A 57 -7.16 11.12 7.61
C GLN A 57 -5.64 10.89 7.52
N GLY A 58 -5.20 9.83 6.85
CA GLY A 58 -3.78 9.49 6.68
C GLY A 58 -3.00 10.64 6.04
N SER A 59 -3.50 11.22 4.96
CA SER A 59 -2.90 12.37 4.29
C SER A 59 -2.80 13.60 5.21
N THR A 60 -3.84 13.90 5.99
CA THR A 60 -3.85 14.99 6.99
C THR A 60 -2.76 14.76 8.04
N THR A 61 -2.61 13.54 8.53
CA THR A 61 -1.60 13.18 9.53
C THR A 61 -0.18 13.35 8.97
N VAL A 62 0.07 12.92 7.73
CA VAL A 62 1.38 13.10 7.07
C VAL A 62 1.71 14.59 6.88
N MET A 63 0.73 15.42 6.48
CA MET A 63 0.90 16.87 6.41
C MET A 63 1.22 17.48 7.79
N GLY A 64 0.58 16.98 8.85
CA GLY A 64 0.89 17.38 10.24
C GLY A 64 2.32 17.02 10.66
N ILE A 65 2.80 15.84 10.29
CA ILE A 65 4.18 15.41 10.51
C ILE A 65 5.17 16.32 9.76
N ALA A 66 4.87 16.64 8.50
CA ALA A 66 5.70 17.56 7.71
C ALA A 66 5.73 18.98 8.31
N ASN A 67 4.58 19.49 8.77
CA ASN A 67 4.53 20.76 9.50
C ASN A 67 5.41 20.74 10.75
N PHE A 68 5.36 19.66 11.53
CA PHE A 68 6.15 19.51 12.74
C PHE A 68 7.66 19.46 12.45
N ALA A 69 8.08 18.74 11.43
CA ALA A 69 9.47 18.69 11.01
C ALA A 69 9.98 20.07 10.55
N MET A 70 9.20 20.80 9.75
CA MET A 70 9.54 22.16 9.32
C MET A 70 9.58 23.13 10.51
N LEU A 71 8.62 23.05 11.42
CA LEU A 71 8.56 23.93 12.61
C LEU A 71 9.79 23.80 13.50
N THR A 72 10.31 22.58 13.63
CA THR A 72 11.45 22.25 14.48
C THR A 72 12.80 22.32 13.73
N GLY A 73 12.78 22.70 12.43
CA GLY A 73 13.99 22.79 11.61
C GLY A 73 14.63 21.44 11.29
N ASN A 74 13.87 20.33 11.38
CA ASN A 74 14.35 18.97 11.11
C ASN A 74 14.13 18.55 9.66
N VAL A 75 14.60 19.39 8.71
CA VAL A 75 14.54 19.20 7.26
C VAL A 75 15.84 19.68 6.63
N GLY A 76 16.29 19.04 5.57
CA GLY A 76 17.37 19.53 4.69
C GLY A 76 18.77 19.49 5.28
N ARG A 77 19.06 18.60 6.21
CA ARG A 77 20.40 18.37 6.76
C ARG A 77 20.57 16.92 7.21
N GLU A 78 21.80 16.53 7.43
CA GLU A 78 22.12 15.16 7.88
C GLU A 78 21.48 14.82 9.22
N GLY A 79 20.97 13.59 9.34
CA GLY A 79 20.38 13.05 10.57
C GLY A 79 18.97 13.54 10.90
N VAL A 80 18.30 14.23 9.98
CA VAL A 80 16.92 14.68 10.14
C VAL A 80 16.03 14.23 8.99
N GLY A 81 14.74 14.49 9.08
CA GLY A 81 13.79 14.32 7.98
C GLY A 81 12.52 13.60 8.35
N VAL A 82 11.63 13.55 7.37
CA VAL A 82 10.37 12.80 7.40
C VAL A 82 10.51 11.61 6.47
N ASN A 83 10.52 10.40 7.03
CA ASN A 83 10.95 9.19 6.35
C ASN A 83 9.83 8.13 6.35
N PRO A 84 9.02 8.04 5.28
CA PRO A 84 8.08 6.95 5.13
C PRO A 84 8.83 5.62 4.94
N LEU A 85 8.53 4.64 5.80
CA LEU A 85 9.07 3.29 5.68
C LEU A 85 8.25 2.51 4.64
N ARG A 86 8.81 2.36 3.45
CA ARG A 86 8.20 1.60 2.37
C ARG A 86 8.20 0.11 2.70
N GLY A 87 7.04 -0.55 2.53
CA GLY A 87 6.86 -1.94 2.94
C GLY A 87 7.37 -2.95 1.90
N GLN A 88 6.89 -2.84 0.67
CA GLN A 88 7.21 -3.78 -0.39
C GLN A 88 8.57 -3.49 -1.01
N ASN A 89 9.21 -4.55 -1.53
CA ASN A 89 10.40 -4.41 -2.36
C ASN A 89 10.05 -3.62 -3.62
N ASN A 90 10.88 -2.62 -3.94
CA ASN A 90 10.70 -1.73 -5.10
C ASN A 90 9.41 -0.89 -5.13
N VAL A 91 8.68 -0.77 -4.02
CA VAL A 91 7.50 0.12 -4.01
C VAL A 91 7.89 1.58 -4.26
N GLN A 92 9.07 2.01 -3.82
CA GLN A 92 9.58 3.34 -4.14
C GLN A 92 9.79 3.50 -5.64
N GLY A 93 10.46 2.53 -6.30
CA GLY A 93 10.69 2.57 -7.75
C GLY A 93 9.38 2.52 -8.56
N SER A 94 8.40 1.76 -8.11
CA SER A 94 7.06 1.75 -8.70
C SER A 94 6.42 3.15 -8.65
N CYS A 95 6.47 3.82 -7.50
CA CYS A 95 5.99 5.20 -7.37
C CYS A 95 6.78 6.17 -8.28
N ASP A 96 8.11 6.04 -8.32
CA ASP A 96 8.97 6.89 -9.14
C ASP A 96 8.65 6.81 -10.64
N MET A 97 8.18 5.64 -11.08
CA MET A 97 7.82 5.38 -12.47
C MET A 97 6.35 5.70 -12.81
N GLY A 98 5.62 6.31 -11.89
CA GLY A 98 4.25 6.78 -12.17
C GLY A 98 3.19 5.67 -12.07
N SER A 99 3.32 4.72 -11.14
CA SER A 99 2.27 3.71 -10.86
C SER A 99 1.06 4.31 -10.14
N PHE A 100 0.64 5.50 -10.54
CA PHE A 100 -0.54 6.19 -10.06
C PHE A 100 -1.37 6.69 -11.25
N PRO A 101 -2.70 6.72 -11.14
CA PRO A 101 -3.56 7.10 -12.26
C PRO A 101 -3.45 8.57 -12.67
N HIS A 102 -2.79 9.42 -11.90
CA HIS A 102 -2.64 10.85 -12.12
C HIS A 102 -1.22 11.29 -12.43
N GLU A 103 -0.27 10.35 -12.52
CA GLU A 103 1.15 10.64 -12.68
C GLU A 103 1.79 9.85 -13.82
N LEU A 104 2.78 10.49 -14.43
CA LEU A 104 3.77 9.93 -15.33
C LEU A 104 5.11 9.79 -14.58
N PRO A 105 6.13 9.09 -15.12
CA PRO A 105 7.42 8.94 -14.48
C PRO A 105 7.98 10.25 -13.89
N GLY A 106 8.54 10.17 -12.67
CA GLY A 106 9.09 11.29 -11.94
C GLY A 106 8.05 12.17 -11.23
N TYR A 107 6.90 11.61 -10.86
CA TYR A 107 5.80 12.32 -10.16
C TYR A 107 5.23 13.49 -10.98
N ARG A 108 5.23 13.36 -12.29
CA ARG A 108 4.79 14.39 -13.23
C ARG A 108 3.32 14.21 -13.55
N SER A 109 2.52 15.27 -13.34
CA SER A 109 1.07 15.19 -13.49
C SER A 109 0.61 14.95 -14.94
N VAL A 110 -0.28 13.99 -15.16
CA VAL A 110 -0.96 13.78 -16.47
C VAL A 110 -1.83 14.98 -16.86
N SER A 111 -2.24 15.82 -15.92
CA SER A 111 -3.05 17.02 -16.17
C SER A 111 -2.22 18.24 -16.61
N ASP A 112 -0.88 18.16 -16.56
CA ASP A 112 0.00 19.22 -17.06
C ASP A 112 0.23 19.05 -18.56
N ASP A 113 -0.20 20.04 -19.36
CA ASP A 113 -0.09 20.02 -20.83
C ASP A 113 1.35 19.91 -21.32
N ARG A 114 2.32 20.51 -20.63
CA ARG A 114 3.73 20.47 -21.00
C ARG A 114 4.30 19.08 -20.76
N VAL A 115 3.99 18.52 -19.60
CA VAL A 115 4.40 17.14 -19.25
C VAL A 115 3.83 16.15 -20.26
N ARG A 116 2.54 16.24 -20.58
CA ARG A 116 1.94 15.35 -21.59
C ARG A 116 2.62 15.50 -22.95
N ALA A 117 2.88 16.73 -23.39
CA ALA A 117 3.52 16.97 -24.67
C ALA A 117 4.88 16.29 -24.80
N ASP A 118 5.69 16.28 -23.75
CA ASP A 118 6.98 15.58 -23.72
C ASP A 118 6.81 14.08 -23.98
N PHE A 119 5.89 13.43 -23.23
CA PHE A 119 5.63 11.99 -23.36
C PHE A 119 4.88 11.64 -24.66
N GLU A 120 3.91 12.44 -25.08
CA GLU A 120 3.21 12.26 -26.36
C GLU A 120 4.17 12.33 -27.54
N SER A 121 5.13 13.26 -27.50
CA SER A 121 6.15 13.37 -28.53
C SER A 121 7.08 12.16 -28.57
N ALA A 122 7.47 11.64 -27.41
CA ALA A 122 8.38 10.50 -27.33
C ALA A 122 7.69 9.17 -27.71
N TRP A 123 6.44 9.01 -27.29
CA TRP A 123 5.69 7.75 -27.46
C TRP A 123 4.84 7.71 -28.76
N GLY A 124 4.67 8.85 -29.42
CA GLY A 124 3.90 8.93 -30.67
C GLY A 124 2.40 8.70 -30.50
N VAL A 125 1.86 8.89 -29.29
CA VAL A 125 0.45 8.70 -28.95
C VAL A 125 -0.12 9.92 -28.25
N LYS A 126 -1.44 10.05 -28.24
CA LYS A 126 -2.14 11.04 -27.43
C LYS A 126 -2.49 10.45 -26.06
N LEU A 127 -2.22 11.20 -25.00
CA LEU A 127 -2.53 10.84 -23.63
C LEU A 127 -3.77 11.58 -23.14
N ASP A 128 -4.57 10.94 -22.32
CA ASP A 128 -5.69 11.58 -21.65
C ASP A 128 -5.19 12.58 -20.60
N ALA A 129 -5.75 13.78 -20.59
CA ALA A 129 -5.46 14.79 -19.56
C ALA A 129 -6.17 14.50 -18.24
N LYS A 130 -7.19 13.65 -18.26
CA LYS A 130 -7.95 13.27 -17.07
C LYS A 130 -7.25 12.11 -16.37
N PRO A 131 -6.99 12.21 -15.05
CA PRO A 131 -6.50 11.08 -14.27
C PRO A 131 -7.41 9.86 -14.39
N GLY A 132 -6.80 8.67 -14.46
CA GLY A 132 -7.52 7.41 -14.40
C GLY A 132 -8.14 7.13 -13.03
N PHE A 133 -8.82 6.00 -12.89
CA PHE A 133 -9.42 5.57 -11.63
C PHE A 133 -8.34 5.06 -10.65
N ARG A 134 -8.56 5.31 -9.37
CA ARG A 134 -7.87 4.60 -8.28
C ARG A 134 -8.54 3.25 -8.06
N ILE A 135 -7.86 2.32 -7.37
CA ILE A 135 -8.32 0.94 -7.26
C ILE A 135 -9.77 0.81 -6.75
N ASN A 136 -10.14 1.53 -5.69
CA ASN A 136 -11.51 1.49 -5.18
C ASN A 136 -12.53 1.95 -6.23
N ASN A 137 -12.20 3.02 -6.97
CA ASN A 137 -13.07 3.51 -8.04
C ASN A 137 -13.13 2.55 -9.24
N MET A 138 -12.02 1.84 -9.57
CA MET A 138 -12.06 0.78 -10.60
C MET A 138 -13.02 -0.32 -10.22
N LEU A 139 -13.02 -0.74 -8.94
CA LEU A 139 -13.93 -1.77 -8.43
C LEU A 139 -15.38 -1.31 -8.45
N ASP A 140 -15.67 -0.07 -8.03
CA ASP A 140 -17.00 0.53 -8.10
C ASP A 140 -17.54 0.56 -9.55
N GLU A 141 -16.70 1.02 -10.49
CA GLU A 141 -17.05 1.09 -11.91
C GLU A 141 -17.15 -0.29 -12.56
N ALA A 142 -16.39 -1.28 -12.10
CA ALA A 142 -16.52 -2.67 -12.53
C ALA A 142 -17.88 -3.25 -12.10
N VAL A 143 -18.30 -3.03 -10.85
CA VAL A 143 -19.63 -3.45 -10.37
C VAL A 143 -20.74 -2.73 -11.16
N ALA A 144 -20.53 -1.45 -11.52
CA ALA A 144 -21.48 -0.69 -12.35
C ALA A 144 -21.47 -1.10 -13.83
N GLY A 145 -20.54 -1.96 -14.30
CA GLY A 145 -20.41 -2.40 -15.69
C GLY A 145 -19.72 -1.40 -16.62
N ASN A 146 -19.14 -0.33 -16.08
CA ASN A 146 -18.43 0.69 -16.85
C ASN A 146 -16.94 0.39 -17.03
N TYR A 147 -16.35 -0.39 -16.12
CA TYR A 147 -14.95 -0.83 -16.17
C TYR A 147 -14.93 -2.31 -16.56
N LYS A 148 -14.44 -2.63 -17.78
CA LYS A 148 -14.68 -3.91 -18.42
C LYS A 148 -13.46 -4.82 -18.49
N GLY A 149 -12.27 -4.25 -18.47
CA GLY A 149 -11.02 -5.01 -18.57
C GLY A 149 -10.00 -4.58 -17.55
N LEU A 150 -9.28 -5.56 -16.96
CA LEU A 150 -8.21 -5.33 -16.01
C LEU A 150 -7.02 -6.23 -16.33
N TYR A 151 -5.83 -5.65 -16.39
CA TYR A 151 -4.56 -6.36 -16.32
C TYR A 151 -3.96 -6.15 -14.92
N CYS A 152 -3.90 -7.22 -14.15
CA CYS A 152 -3.39 -7.25 -12.77
C CYS A 152 -2.04 -7.97 -12.77
N GLN A 153 -0.97 -7.26 -12.42
CA GLN A 153 0.38 -7.80 -12.43
C GLN A 153 1.01 -7.75 -11.03
N GLY A 154 1.36 -8.93 -10.49
CA GLY A 154 2.06 -9.07 -9.22
C GLY A 154 1.26 -8.59 -7.99
N GLU A 155 -0.05 -8.66 -8.06
CA GLU A 155 -0.97 -8.19 -7.01
C GLU A 155 -2.10 -9.20 -6.79
N ASP A 156 -2.48 -9.42 -5.53
CA ASP A 156 -3.59 -10.30 -5.15
C ASP A 156 -4.74 -9.51 -4.55
N ILE A 157 -5.42 -8.73 -5.40
CA ILE A 157 -6.48 -7.80 -5.00
C ILE A 157 -7.71 -8.50 -4.39
N ALA A 158 -7.98 -9.74 -4.76
CA ALA A 158 -9.08 -10.52 -4.17
C ALA A 158 -8.87 -10.81 -2.69
N GLN A 159 -7.61 -10.80 -2.21
CA GLN A 159 -7.27 -11.00 -0.80
C GLN A 159 -6.85 -9.68 -0.12
N SER A 160 -6.16 -8.77 -0.82
CA SER A 160 -5.58 -7.56 -0.22
C SER A 160 -6.59 -6.45 0.02
N ASP A 161 -7.58 -6.30 -0.84
CA ASP A 161 -8.46 -5.14 -0.81
C ASP A 161 -9.62 -5.30 0.20
N PRO A 162 -10.09 -4.19 0.78
CA PRO A 162 -11.15 -4.22 1.79
C PRO A 162 -12.50 -4.59 1.18
N ASN A 163 -13.44 -5.00 2.02
CA ASN A 163 -14.78 -5.40 1.58
C ASN A 163 -14.72 -6.49 0.48
N THR A 164 -14.09 -7.61 0.79
CA THR A 164 -13.81 -8.71 -0.15
C THR A 164 -15.03 -9.11 -1.00
N GLN A 165 -16.24 -9.04 -0.47
CA GLN A 165 -17.46 -9.36 -1.24
C GLN A 165 -17.67 -8.37 -2.40
N HIS A 166 -17.39 -7.09 -2.18
CA HIS A 166 -17.44 -6.07 -3.24
C HIS A 166 -16.36 -6.31 -4.30
N VAL A 167 -15.14 -6.63 -3.85
CA VAL A 167 -14.04 -6.98 -4.76
C VAL A 167 -14.37 -8.18 -5.63
N GLN A 168 -14.90 -9.25 -5.03
CA GLN A 168 -15.33 -10.46 -5.75
C GLN A 168 -16.42 -10.15 -6.79
N ALA A 169 -17.41 -9.34 -6.42
CA ALA A 169 -18.46 -8.91 -7.35
C ALA A 169 -17.89 -8.09 -8.53
N ALA A 170 -16.92 -7.22 -8.26
CA ALA A 170 -16.24 -6.43 -9.30
C ALA A 170 -15.46 -7.33 -10.26
N LEU A 171 -14.65 -8.28 -9.74
CA LEU A 171 -13.85 -9.18 -10.57
C LEU A 171 -14.72 -10.11 -11.44
N LEU A 172 -15.84 -10.60 -10.91
CA LEU A 172 -16.79 -11.42 -11.66
C LEU A 172 -17.55 -10.66 -12.75
N ASN A 173 -17.63 -9.33 -12.65
CA ASN A 173 -18.35 -8.50 -13.63
C ASN A 173 -17.44 -7.99 -14.76
N LEU A 174 -16.14 -8.24 -14.71
CA LEU A 174 -15.21 -7.89 -15.76
C LEU A 174 -15.43 -8.76 -17.02
N GLU A 175 -15.41 -8.14 -18.20
CA GLU A 175 -15.43 -8.86 -19.49
C GLU A 175 -14.10 -9.53 -19.79
N CYS A 176 -12.98 -8.97 -19.28
CA CYS A 176 -11.63 -9.50 -19.43
C CYS A 176 -10.78 -9.19 -18.20
N LEU A 177 -10.37 -10.21 -17.50
CA LEU A 177 -9.36 -10.14 -16.42
C LEU A 177 -8.13 -10.95 -16.82
N ILE A 178 -7.02 -10.27 -16.99
CA ILE A 178 -5.70 -10.88 -17.21
C ILE A 178 -4.92 -10.75 -15.90
N VAL A 179 -4.46 -11.85 -15.35
CA VAL A 179 -3.60 -11.85 -14.16
C VAL A 179 -2.22 -12.37 -14.55
N GLN A 180 -1.18 -11.63 -14.16
CA GLN A 180 0.20 -12.07 -14.28
C GLN A 180 0.83 -12.15 -12.90
N ASP A 181 1.21 -13.34 -12.48
CA ASP A 181 1.86 -13.56 -11.18
C ASP A 181 2.78 -14.80 -11.24
N ILE A 182 3.64 -14.93 -10.25
CA ILE A 182 4.51 -16.13 -10.08
C ILE A 182 3.75 -17.32 -9.47
N PHE A 183 2.58 -17.09 -8.89
CA PHE A 183 1.71 -18.12 -8.32
C PHE A 183 0.25 -17.88 -8.72
N LEU A 184 -0.52 -18.95 -8.83
CA LEU A 184 -1.97 -18.88 -8.89
C LEU A 184 -2.49 -18.43 -7.53
N ASN A 185 -2.70 -17.12 -7.40
CA ASN A 185 -3.19 -16.46 -6.20
C ASN A 185 -4.73 -16.41 -6.17
N GLU A 186 -5.33 -15.75 -5.18
CA GLU A 186 -6.79 -15.68 -5.05
C GLU A 186 -7.43 -14.90 -6.21
N THR A 187 -6.78 -13.86 -6.71
CA THR A 187 -7.25 -13.09 -7.88
C THR A 187 -7.26 -13.92 -9.15
N ALA A 188 -6.28 -14.82 -9.30
CA ALA A 188 -6.19 -15.71 -10.45
C ALA A 188 -7.40 -16.65 -10.59
N LYS A 189 -8.13 -16.94 -9.51
CA LYS A 189 -9.35 -17.74 -9.54
C LYS A 189 -10.49 -17.10 -10.34
N TYR A 190 -10.41 -15.80 -10.57
CA TYR A 190 -11.39 -15.00 -11.35
C TYR A 190 -10.87 -14.67 -12.75
N ALA A 191 -9.60 -14.99 -13.05
CA ALA A 191 -8.95 -14.59 -14.30
C ALA A 191 -9.53 -15.32 -15.52
N HIS A 192 -9.70 -14.59 -16.62
CA HIS A 192 -9.97 -15.14 -17.94
C HIS A 192 -8.67 -15.65 -18.59
N VAL A 193 -7.54 -15.00 -18.28
CA VAL A 193 -6.22 -15.36 -18.74
C VAL A 193 -5.23 -15.23 -17.60
N PHE A 194 -4.40 -16.27 -17.39
CA PHE A 194 -3.28 -16.21 -16.49
C PHE A 194 -1.97 -16.25 -17.28
N LEU A 195 -1.08 -15.29 -17.01
CA LEU A 195 0.25 -15.21 -17.59
C LEU A 195 1.28 -15.51 -16.50
N PRO A 196 2.25 -16.43 -16.76
CA PRO A 196 3.33 -16.66 -15.82
C PRO A 196 4.15 -15.39 -15.58
N GLY A 197 4.32 -15.01 -14.33
CA GLY A 197 5.23 -13.96 -13.90
C GLY A 197 6.65 -14.46 -13.70
N SER A 198 7.59 -13.54 -13.57
CA SER A 198 9.00 -13.84 -13.26
C SER A 198 9.40 -13.23 -11.92
N SER A 199 10.14 -14.00 -11.11
CA SER A 199 10.75 -13.49 -9.89
C SER A 199 11.92 -12.55 -10.19
N PHE A 200 12.41 -11.86 -9.17
CA PHE A 200 13.59 -11.00 -9.33
C PHE A 200 14.88 -11.78 -9.67
N LEU A 201 14.93 -13.09 -9.44
CA LEU A 201 16.05 -13.95 -9.84
C LEU A 201 16.05 -14.28 -11.34
N GLU A 202 14.93 -14.07 -12.01
CA GLU A 202 14.69 -14.46 -13.39
C GLU A 202 14.74 -13.27 -14.38
N LYS A 203 15.07 -12.07 -13.90
CA LYS A 203 15.10 -10.86 -14.74
C LYS A 203 16.20 -9.89 -14.34
N ASP A 204 16.68 -9.11 -15.31
CA ASP A 204 17.43 -7.89 -15.06
C ASP A 204 16.48 -6.72 -14.85
N GLY A 205 16.95 -5.70 -14.14
CA GLY A 205 16.17 -4.50 -13.85
C GLY A 205 16.84 -3.64 -12.80
N THR A 206 16.04 -2.79 -12.15
CA THR A 206 16.46 -1.98 -11.01
C THR A 206 15.41 -1.99 -9.93
N PHE A 207 15.85 -1.92 -8.66
CA PHE A 207 14.99 -1.68 -7.51
C PHE A 207 15.39 -0.38 -6.83
N THR A 208 14.39 0.38 -6.38
CA THR A 208 14.62 1.58 -5.57
C THR A 208 14.09 1.35 -4.16
N ASN A 209 14.96 1.53 -3.16
CA ASN A 209 14.60 1.34 -1.75
C ASN A 209 14.02 2.62 -1.12
N ALA A 210 13.66 2.55 0.18
CA ALA A 210 13.06 3.66 0.91
C ALA A 210 13.97 4.89 1.07
N GLU A 211 15.30 4.74 0.93
CA GLU A 211 16.25 5.86 0.91
C GLU A 211 16.48 6.43 -0.50
N ARG A 212 15.65 6.07 -1.46
CA ARG A 212 15.70 6.53 -2.86
C ARG A 212 16.93 6.00 -3.62
N ARG A 213 17.52 4.91 -3.16
CA ARG A 213 18.70 4.33 -3.78
C ARG A 213 18.29 3.31 -4.83
N ILE A 214 18.63 3.59 -6.08
CA ILE A 214 18.43 2.74 -7.25
C ILE A 214 19.57 1.74 -7.29
N SER A 215 19.26 0.46 -7.24
CA SER A 215 20.24 -0.64 -7.27
C SER A 215 19.94 -1.60 -8.43
N PRO A 216 20.96 -2.12 -9.13
CA PRO A 216 20.75 -3.08 -10.20
C PRO A 216 20.25 -4.44 -9.66
N VAL A 217 19.34 -5.03 -10.39
CA VAL A 217 18.88 -6.41 -10.21
C VAL A 217 19.46 -7.22 -11.37
N ARG A 218 20.12 -8.32 -11.06
CA ARG A 218 20.77 -9.16 -12.07
C ARG A 218 20.10 -10.52 -12.13
N LYS A 219 19.78 -10.94 -13.35
CA LYS A 219 19.23 -12.26 -13.62
C LYS A 219 20.21 -13.36 -13.19
N VAL A 220 19.73 -14.32 -12.42
CA VAL A 220 20.49 -15.48 -11.95
C VAL A 220 20.11 -16.75 -12.71
N MET A 221 18.84 -16.86 -13.14
CA MET A 221 18.31 -18.03 -13.82
C MET A 221 17.33 -17.62 -14.93
N ALA A 222 17.07 -18.53 -15.85
CA ALA A 222 16.08 -18.32 -16.90
C ALA A 222 14.67 -18.26 -16.30
N PRO A 223 13.76 -17.42 -16.84
CA PRO A 223 12.38 -17.41 -16.42
C PRO A 223 11.70 -18.77 -16.67
N LEU A 224 11.02 -19.30 -15.65
CA LEU A 224 10.25 -20.54 -15.79
C LEU A 224 9.09 -20.39 -16.78
N GLY A 225 8.47 -19.20 -16.83
CA GLY A 225 7.44 -18.85 -17.81
C GLY A 225 7.96 -18.35 -19.16
N GLU A 226 9.23 -18.63 -19.49
CA GLU A 226 9.94 -18.26 -20.73
C GLU A 226 10.22 -16.75 -20.89
N LYS A 227 9.42 -15.86 -20.30
CA LYS A 227 9.53 -14.41 -20.42
C LYS A 227 9.70 -13.75 -19.06
N ALA A 228 10.60 -12.76 -18.99
CA ALA A 228 10.61 -11.81 -17.88
C ALA A 228 9.36 -10.92 -17.94
N ASP A 229 8.93 -10.35 -16.80
CA ASP A 229 7.72 -9.53 -16.72
C ASP A 229 7.69 -8.38 -17.73
N TRP A 230 8.82 -7.67 -17.91
CA TRP A 230 8.91 -6.59 -18.89
C TRP A 230 8.74 -7.09 -20.33
N GLN A 231 9.19 -8.31 -20.65
CA GLN A 231 9.00 -8.94 -21.97
C GLN A 231 7.54 -9.35 -22.19
N ALA A 232 6.88 -9.85 -21.14
CA ALA A 232 5.45 -10.17 -21.20
C ALA A 232 4.61 -8.89 -21.41
N THR A 233 4.93 -7.82 -20.68
CA THR A 233 4.30 -6.49 -20.84
C THR A 233 4.50 -5.95 -22.27
N MET A 234 5.71 -6.04 -22.79
CA MET A 234 6.04 -5.65 -24.16
C MET A 234 5.25 -6.48 -25.20
N ALA A 235 5.15 -7.80 -25.01
CA ALA A 235 4.37 -8.67 -25.88
C ALA A 235 2.89 -8.34 -25.87
N LEU A 236 2.33 -8.05 -24.69
CA LEU A 236 0.94 -7.59 -24.54
C LEU A 236 0.71 -6.26 -25.25
N SER A 237 1.61 -5.29 -25.08
CA SER A 237 1.56 -3.99 -25.77
C SER A 237 1.54 -4.14 -27.30
N ASN A 238 2.43 -4.99 -27.83
CA ASN A 238 2.46 -5.30 -29.26
C ASN A 238 1.17 -5.97 -29.75
N ALA A 239 0.59 -6.89 -28.97
CA ALA A 239 -0.68 -7.53 -29.29
C ALA A 239 -1.85 -6.53 -29.27
N LEU A 240 -1.80 -5.50 -28.45
CA LEU A 240 -2.77 -4.40 -28.39
C LEU A 240 -2.54 -3.33 -29.49
N GLY A 241 -1.52 -3.49 -30.33
CA GLY A 241 -1.24 -2.60 -31.46
C GLY A 241 -0.32 -1.42 -31.16
N TYR A 242 0.25 -1.34 -29.97
CA TYR A 242 1.28 -0.36 -29.65
C TYR A 242 2.68 -1.03 -29.69
N PRO A 243 3.55 -0.65 -30.65
CA PRO A 243 4.83 -1.33 -30.85
C PRO A 243 5.83 -0.96 -29.76
N MET A 244 6.35 -1.97 -29.08
CA MET A 244 7.50 -1.89 -28.16
C MET A 244 8.56 -2.90 -28.62
N ASN A 245 9.84 -2.51 -28.62
CA ASN A 245 10.93 -3.36 -29.08
C ASN A 245 12.21 -3.10 -28.29
N TYR A 246 12.20 -3.40 -26.99
CA TYR A 246 13.38 -3.33 -26.14
C TYR A 246 14.07 -4.70 -26.10
N GLN A 247 15.38 -4.70 -26.13
CA GLN A 247 16.20 -5.91 -26.06
C GLN A 247 16.70 -6.17 -24.62
N HIS A 248 16.86 -5.11 -23.85
CA HIS A 248 17.34 -5.18 -22.47
C HIS A 248 16.73 -4.03 -21.61
N PRO A 249 16.54 -4.23 -20.30
CA PRO A 249 16.04 -3.15 -19.40
C PRO A 249 16.90 -1.89 -19.38
N SER A 250 18.15 -1.92 -19.78
CA SER A 250 18.99 -0.72 -19.94
C SER A 250 18.40 0.26 -20.95
N GLU A 251 17.83 -0.22 -22.05
CA GLU A 251 17.19 0.62 -23.07
C GLU A 251 15.94 1.31 -22.50
N ILE A 252 15.21 0.60 -21.61
CA ILE A 252 14.08 1.18 -20.87
C ILE A 252 14.57 2.25 -19.91
N MET A 253 15.67 2.01 -19.19
CA MET A 253 16.26 3.01 -18.29
C MET A 253 16.76 4.24 -19.06
N ASP A 254 17.35 4.07 -20.24
CA ASP A 254 17.79 5.19 -21.08
C ASP A 254 16.59 6.04 -21.54
N GLU A 255 15.43 5.41 -21.81
CA GLU A 255 14.21 6.13 -22.10
C GLU A 255 13.66 6.86 -20.86
N ILE A 256 13.67 6.22 -19.70
CA ILE A 256 13.30 6.84 -18.42
C ILE A 256 14.17 8.07 -18.17
N ALA A 257 15.50 7.93 -18.30
CA ALA A 257 16.45 9.02 -18.08
C ALA A 257 16.21 10.21 -19.02
N ARG A 258 15.89 9.93 -20.29
CA ARG A 258 15.59 10.97 -21.28
C ARG A 258 14.30 11.74 -20.96
N LEU A 259 13.27 11.07 -20.42
CA LEU A 259 11.95 11.65 -20.19
C LEU A 259 11.74 12.14 -18.75
N THR A 260 12.62 11.78 -17.81
CA THR A 260 12.41 12.02 -16.38
C THR A 260 13.56 12.85 -15.80
N PRO A 261 13.37 14.15 -15.57
CA PRO A 261 14.46 15.04 -15.13
C PRO A 261 15.22 14.60 -13.89
N THR A 262 14.56 13.90 -12.96
CA THR A 262 15.18 13.38 -11.73
C THR A 262 16.02 12.13 -11.95
N PHE A 263 16.02 11.54 -13.16
CA PHE A 263 16.74 10.32 -13.54
C PHE A 263 17.73 10.55 -14.68
N THR A 264 17.92 11.77 -15.15
CA THR A 264 18.71 12.09 -16.37
C THR A 264 20.13 11.51 -16.35
N ALA A 265 20.77 11.41 -15.18
CA ALA A 265 22.11 10.86 -15.04
C ALA A 265 22.13 9.38 -14.56
N VAL A 266 20.98 8.68 -14.58
CA VAL A 266 20.89 7.26 -14.20
C VAL A 266 21.00 6.40 -15.45
N ASN A 267 21.97 5.51 -15.50
CA ASN A 267 22.13 4.51 -16.54
C ASN A 267 22.81 3.23 -16.01
N TYR A 268 22.76 2.15 -16.77
CA TYR A 268 23.28 0.85 -16.33
C TYR A 268 24.81 0.83 -16.20
N GLU A 269 25.55 1.57 -17.03
CA GLU A 269 27.02 1.67 -16.92
C GLU A 269 27.43 2.24 -15.56
N ARG A 270 26.76 3.30 -15.14
CA ARG A 270 26.99 3.88 -13.81
C ARG A 270 26.55 2.96 -12.68
N LEU A 271 25.38 2.34 -12.79
CA LEU A 271 24.89 1.40 -11.80
C LEU A 271 25.82 0.18 -11.63
N ASP A 272 26.41 -0.31 -12.71
CA ASP A 272 27.38 -1.40 -12.65
C ASP A 272 28.69 -1.00 -12.00
N LYS A 273 29.14 0.24 -12.22
CA LYS A 273 30.37 0.79 -11.65
C LYS A 273 30.20 1.21 -10.18
N GLU A 274 29.11 1.88 -9.86
CA GLU A 274 28.88 2.51 -8.56
C GLU A 274 28.09 1.61 -7.59
N GLY A 275 27.44 0.56 -8.10
CA GLY A 275 26.60 -0.37 -7.34
C GLY A 275 25.22 0.18 -7.02
N SER A 276 25.05 1.48 -6.86
CA SER A 276 23.76 2.14 -6.65
C SER A 276 23.87 3.66 -6.81
N ILE A 277 22.77 4.28 -7.21
CA ILE A 277 22.65 5.74 -7.35
C ILE A 277 21.45 6.23 -6.55
N GLN A 278 21.59 7.32 -5.81
CA GLN A 278 20.50 7.90 -5.03
C GLN A 278 19.86 9.07 -5.79
N TRP A 279 18.60 8.90 -6.21
CA TRP A 279 17.89 9.96 -6.94
C TRP A 279 17.36 11.07 -5.99
N PRO A 280 17.10 12.29 -6.48
CA PRO A 280 17.37 12.83 -7.82
C PRO A 280 18.82 12.72 -8.25
N CYS A 281 19.05 12.30 -9.50
CA CYS A 281 20.38 12.24 -10.11
C CYS A 281 20.30 12.82 -11.53
N ASN A 282 20.87 13.98 -11.72
CA ASN A 282 20.83 14.76 -12.95
C ASN A 282 22.12 15.58 -13.13
N GLU A 283 22.17 16.48 -14.11
CA GLU A 283 23.35 17.30 -14.38
C GLU A 283 23.77 18.20 -13.21
N GLU A 284 22.80 18.62 -12.36
CA GLU A 284 23.07 19.45 -11.17
C GLU A 284 23.53 18.61 -9.96
N ALA A 285 23.21 17.32 -9.95
CA ALA A 285 23.52 16.38 -8.87
C ALA A 285 24.00 15.03 -9.43
N LEU A 286 25.12 15.02 -10.14
CA LEU A 286 25.68 13.83 -10.79
C LEU A 286 26.00 12.70 -9.80
N GLU A 287 26.44 13.03 -8.58
CA GLU A 287 26.71 12.07 -7.51
C GLU A 287 25.43 11.56 -6.81
N GLY A 288 24.27 12.04 -7.26
CA GLY A 288 22.98 11.81 -6.62
C GLY A 288 22.68 12.82 -5.51
N THR A 289 21.54 12.62 -4.83
CA THR A 289 21.04 13.54 -3.80
C THR A 289 20.84 12.82 -2.47
N PRO A 290 21.86 12.72 -1.62
CA PRO A 290 21.75 12.06 -0.31
C PRO A 290 20.76 12.75 0.62
N ILE A 291 20.73 14.07 0.62
CA ILE A 291 19.87 14.90 1.47
C ILE A 291 18.86 15.64 0.61
N MET A 292 17.59 15.43 0.88
CA MET A 292 16.51 16.16 0.21
C MET A 292 16.28 17.52 0.87
N HIS A 293 15.93 18.52 0.05
CA HIS A 293 15.53 19.85 0.52
C HIS A 293 16.61 20.62 1.29
N GLU A 294 17.88 20.40 0.98
CA GLU A 294 19.00 21.05 1.67
C GLU A 294 18.94 22.57 1.55
N GLU A 295 18.76 23.09 0.35
CA GLU A 295 18.67 24.54 0.11
C GLU A 295 17.22 25.05 -0.01
N LYS A 296 16.36 24.27 -0.67
CA LYS A 296 14.97 24.64 -0.98
C LYS A 296 14.09 23.42 -1.19
N PHE A 297 12.80 23.61 -1.02
CA PHE A 297 11.81 22.64 -1.51
C PHE A 297 11.63 22.77 -3.02
N VAL A 298 11.12 21.72 -3.68
CA VAL A 298 10.80 21.76 -5.13
C VAL A 298 9.92 22.95 -5.50
N ARG A 299 8.98 23.30 -4.65
CA ARG A 299 8.11 24.48 -4.77
C ARG A 299 8.73 25.82 -4.33
N GLY A 300 10.01 25.84 -3.95
CA GLY A 300 10.73 26.99 -3.40
C GLY A 300 10.72 27.00 -1.88
N LYS A 301 9.73 27.63 -1.24
CA LYS A 301 9.59 27.67 0.23
C LYS A 301 8.69 26.55 0.73
N GLY A 302 8.93 26.05 1.94
CA GLY A 302 8.03 25.14 2.64
C GLY A 302 6.66 25.79 2.86
N LEU A 303 5.61 24.97 2.79
CA LEU A 303 4.23 25.39 3.00
C LEU A 303 3.69 24.73 4.26
N PHE A 304 3.32 25.55 5.26
CA PHE A 304 2.52 25.08 6.38
C PHE A 304 1.06 24.91 5.95
N VAL A 305 0.50 23.75 6.23
CA VAL A 305 -0.85 23.39 5.85
C VAL A 305 -1.71 23.24 7.11
N VAL A 306 -2.88 23.85 7.12
CA VAL A 306 -3.86 23.64 8.19
C VAL A 306 -4.36 22.20 8.13
N THR A 307 -4.26 21.48 9.25
CA THR A 307 -4.59 20.06 9.37
C THR A 307 -5.68 19.89 10.43
N GLU A 308 -6.94 20.00 10.02
CA GLU A 308 -8.08 19.82 10.91
C GLU A 308 -8.26 18.33 11.25
N TYR A 309 -8.56 18.05 12.53
CA TYR A 309 -8.93 16.69 12.93
C TYR A 309 -10.36 16.36 12.49
N VAL A 310 -10.50 15.34 11.70
CA VAL A 310 -11.79 14.78 11.31
C VAL A 310 -11.87 13.34 11.82
N PRO A 311 -12.82 13.01 12.72
CA PRO A 311 -12.95 11.67 13.25
C PRO A 311 -13.35 10.68 12.15
N THR A 312 -12.86 9.45 12.25
CA THR A 312 -13.29 8.36 11.36
C THR A 312 -14.80 8.12 11.41
N LYS A 313 -15.35 7.58 10.32
CA LYS A 313 -16.75 7.09 10.28
C LYS A 313 -16.93 5.77 11.04
N GLU A 314 -15.86 5.02 11.25
CA GLU A 314 -15.82 3.75 11.98
C GLU A 314 -15.86 4.00 13.51
N LYS A 315 -17.01 4.43 13.99
CA LYS A 315 -17.25 4.69 15.42
C LYS A 315 -17.82 3.46 16.10
N VAL A 316 -17.33 3.19 17.31
CA VAL A 316 -17.94 2.19 18.19
C VAL A 316 -19.39 2.57 18.54
N THR A 317 -20.23 1.55 18.64
CA THR A 317 -21.65 1.66 18.98
C THR A 317 -22.04 0.47 19.86
N LYS A 318 -23.25 0.48 20.41
CA LYS A 318 -23.77 -0.70 21.15
C LYS A 318 -23.78 -1.97 20.29
N ARG A 319 -23.94 -1.84 18.96
CA ARG A 319 -23.95 -2.95 18.02
C ARG A 319 -22.54 -3.44 17.67
N PHE A 320 -21.58 -2.53 17.60
CA PHE A 320 -20.18 -2.79 17.26
C PHE A 320 -19.31 -2.11 18.33
N PRO A 321 -19.13 -2.74 19.51
CA PRO A 321 -18.54 -2.09 20.68
C PRO A 321 -17.01 -2.11 20.72
N LEU A 322 -16.36 -2.82 19.82
CA LEU A 322 -14.91 -2.96 19.77
C LEU A 322 -14.37 -2.33 18.49
N LEU A 323 -13.09 -1.93 18.52
CA LEU A 323 -12.33 -1.55 17.34
C LEU A 323 -11.41 -2.68 16.92
N LEU A 324 -11.48 -3.08 15.66
CA LEU A 324 -10.49 -3.93 15.03
C LEU A 324 -9.39 -3.08 14.42
N THR A 325 -8.15 -3.46 14.67
CA THR A 325 -6.99 -3.03 13.89
C THR A 325 -6.35 -4.24 13.22
N THR A 326 -5.90 -4.08 11.98
CA THR A 326 -5.20 -5.14 11.25
C THR A 326 -3.70 -4.89 11.21
N GLY A 327 -2.92 -5.94 11.11
CA GLY A 327 -1.48 -5.84 11.08
C GLY A 327 -0.80 -6.95 10.29
N ARG A 328 0.54 -6.87 10.23
CA ARG A 328 1.40 -7.90 9.66
C ARG A 328 2.26 -8.53 10.75
N ILE A 329 2.74 -9.73 10.50
CA ILE A 329 3.71 -10.44 11.35
C ILE A 329 5.01 -10.66 10.58
N LEU A 330 6.12 -10.84 11.31
CA LEU A 330 7.45 -10.95 10.69
C LEU A 330 7.63 -12.17 9.78
N SER A 331 6.89 -13.25 10.03
CA SER A 331 6.98 -14.49 9.26
C SER A 331 6.23 -14.47 7.94
N GLN A 332 5.33 -13.49 7.73
CA GLN A 332 4.50 -13.41 6.52
C GLN A 332 4.63 -12.04 5.84
N TYR A 333 4.66 -12.05 4.52
CA TYR A 333 4.78 -10.86 3.69
C TYR A 333 3.45 -10.56 2.96
N ASN A 334 2.94 -9.35 3.10
CA ASN A 334 1.65 -8.91 2.55
C ASN A 334 0.53 -9.94 2.84
N VAL A 335 -0.19 -10.37 1.80
CA VAL A 335 -1.25 -11.39 1.88
C VAL A 335 -0.71 -12.83 1.99
N GLY A 336 0.59 -13.00 2.14
CA GLY A 336 1.22 -14.30 2.35
C GLY A 336 1.34 -15.18 1.11
N ALA A 337 1.01 -14.69 -0.09
CA ALA A 337 1.02 -15.49 -1.32
C ALA A 337 2.35 -16.21 -1.57
N GLN A 338 3.49 -15.56 -1.29
CA GLN A 338 4.81 -16.17 -1.38
C GLN A 338 5.21 -16.91 -0.10
N THR A 339 5.10 -16.22 1.05
CA THR A 339 5.67 -16.71 2.33
C THR A 339 4.92 -17.90 2.92
N ARG A 340 3.61 -18.05 2.67
CA ARG A 340 2.88 -19.27 3.02
C ARG A 340 3.37 -20.53 2.31
N ARG A 341 4.09 -20.38 1.17
CA ARG A 341 4.69 -21.47 0.41
C ARG A 341 6.12 -21.81 0.84
N THR A 342 6.58 -21.21 1.92
CA THR A 342 7.91 -21.41 2.51
C THR A 342 7.77 -22.00 3.92
N GLU A 343 8.91 -22.34 4.54
CA GLU A 343 8.96 -22.81 5.92
C GLU A 343 8.46 -21.79 6.95
N ASN A 344 8.30 -20.51 6.56
CA ASN A 344 7.73 -19.48 7.43
C ASN A 344 6.30 -19.81 7.89
N SER A 345 5.57 -20.64 7.13
CA SER A 345 4.24 -21.15 7.53
C SER A 345 4.26 -21.97 8.83
N GLN A 346 5.41 -22.54 9.20
CA GLN A 346 5.56 -23.29 10.45
C GLN A 346 5.46 -22.41 11.70
N TRP A 347 5.72 -21.12 11.57
CA TRP A 347 5.64 -20.18 12.71
C TRP A 347 4.24 -19.62 12.90
N HIS A 348 3.50 -19.42 11.80
CA HIS A 348 2.13 -18.92 11.81
C HIS A 348 1.38 -19.55 10.63
N ASP A 349 0.52 -20.48 10.91
CA ASP A 349 -0.23 -21.28 9.94
C ASP A 349 -1.66 -20.76 9.72
N LYS A 350 -2.08 -19.74 10.45
CA LYS A 350 -3.41 -19.12 10.39
C LYS A 350 -3.41 -17.69 10.92
N ASP A 351 -4.40 -16.92 10.51
CA ASP A 351 -4.72 -15.64 11.15
C ASP A 351 -5.53 -15.90 12.41
N ILE A 352 -5.22 -15.19 13.50
CA ILE A 352 -5.88 -15.32 14.80
C ILE A 352 -6.46 -13.97 15.22
N LEU A 353 -7.45 -13.98 16.10
CA LEU A 353 -7.99 -12.78 16.72
C LEU A 353 -7.41 -12.61 18.12
N GLU A 354 -6.53 -11.60 18.30
CA GLU A 354 -6.03 -11.21 19.61
C GLU A 354 -7.07 -10.36 20.32
N ILE A 355 -7.39 -10.73 21.57
CA ILE A 355 -8.43 -10.12 22.39
C ILE A 355 -7.84 -9.83 23.76
N HIS A 356 -8.08 -8.65 24.33
CA HIS A 356 -7.68 -8.33 25.69
C HIS A 356 -8.46 -9.19 26.70
N ALA A 357 -7.81 -9.60 27.81
CA ALA A 357 -8.39 -10.49 28.81
C ALA A 357 -9.73 -9.97 29.35
N HIS A 358 -9.85 -8.66 29.61
CA HIS A 358 -11.09 -8.02 30.07
C HIS A 358 -12.25 -8.21 29.07
N ASP A 359 -12.01 -7.99 27.78
CA ASP A 359 -13.03 -8.12 26.73
C ASP A 359 -13.43 -9.57 26.48
N ALA A 360 -12.48 -10.51 26.67
CA ALA A 360 -12.72 -11.93 26.58
C ALA A 360 -13.56 -12.45 27.74
N GLU A 361 -13.24 -12.04 28.98
CA GLU A 361 -13.95 -12.40 30.20
C GLU A 361 -15.42 -11.95 30.14
N ASP A 362 -15.67 -10.70 29.77
CA ASP A 362 -17.02 -10.13 29.61
C ASP A 362 -17.92 -10.93 28.62
N ARG A 363 -17.30 -11.71 27.72
CA ARG A 363 -17.98 -12.46 26.65
C ARG A 363 -17.87 -13.97 26.81
N GLY A 364 -17.23 -14.44 27.87
CA GLY A 364 -17.02 -15.88 28.11
C GLY A 364 -16.15 -16.54 27.03
N ILE A 365 -15.15 -15.83 26.51
CA ILE A 365 -14.24 -16.29 25.48
C ILE A 365 -12.94 -16.79 26.09
N SER A 366 -12.46 -17.93 25.61
CA SER A 366 -11.16 -18.51 25.97
C SER A 366 -10.26 -18.61 24.73
N SER A 367 -8.95 -18.66 24.94
CA SER A 367 -8.01 -18.92 23.83
C SER A 367 -8.32 -20.27 23.18
N GLY A 368 -8.34 -20.32 21.85
CA GLY A 368 -8.73 -21.47 21.05
C GLY A 368 -10.21 -21.52 20.66
N ASP A 369 -11.06 -20.67 21.26
CA ASP A 369 -12.46 -20.60 20.83
C ASP A 369 -12.60 -20.03 19.41
N LYS A 370 -13.57 -20.53 18.64
CA LYS A 370 -13.99 -19.93 17.38
C LYS A 370 -14.83 -18.69 17.66
N ILE A 371 -14.41 -17.57 17.08
CA ILE A 371 -15.04 -16.28 17.28
C ILE A 371 -15.54 -15.74 15.95
N ASN A 372 -16.85 -15.57 15.84
CA ASN A 372 -17.42 -14.74 14.79
C ASN A 372 -17.08 -13.29 15.07
N ILE A 373 -16.40 -12.66 14.14
CA ILE A 373 -16.15 -11.23 14.12
C ILE A 373 -16.94 -10.60 13.00
N LYS A 374 -17.73 -9.59 13.33
CA LYS A 374 -18.70 -8.94 12.43
C LYS A 374 -18.53 -7.44 12.43
N SER A 375 -18.56 -6.86 11.24
CA SER A 375 -18.59 -5.42 11.00
C SER A 375 -19.84 -5.01 10.22
N ARG A 376 -19.84 -3.81 9.67
CA ARG A 376 -20.84 -3.32 8.71
C ARG A 376 -20.69 -3.95 7.33
N ALA A 377 -19.44 -4.34 6.94
CA ALA A 377 -19.13 -4.92 5.65
C ALA A 377 -19.48 -6.43 5.58
N GLY A 378 -19.18 -7.18 6.65
CA GLY A 378 -19.42 -8.62 6.64
C GLY A 378 -19.01 -9.28 7.95
N GLU A 379 -18.82 -10.60 7.89
CA GLU A 379 -18.42 -11.41 9.04
C GLU A 379 -17.52 -12.57 8.64
N THR A 380 -16.61 -12.92 9.53
CA THR A 380 -15.75 -14.10 9.41
C THR A 380 -15.56 -14.76 10.77
N VAL A 381 -14.97 -15.95 10.79
CA VAL A 381 -14.67 -16.69 12.02
C VAL A 381 -13.17 -16.90 12.15
N LEU A 382 -12.61 -16.45 13.26
CA LEU A 382 -11.20 -16.58 13.60
C LEU A 382 -11.06 -17.31 14.94
N GLU A 383 -9.88 -17.90 15.20
CA GLU A 383 -9.56 -18.47 16.50
C GLU A 383 -9.10 -17.37 17.47
N ALA A 384 -9.64 -17.38 18.68
CA ALA A 384 -9.29 -16.41 19.71
C ALA A 384 -7.92 -16.70 20.33
N LYS A 385 -7.18 -15.63 20.61
CA LYS A 385 -6.00 -15.62 21.48
C LYS A 385 -6.12 -14.49 22.50
N ILE A 386 -6.16 -14.83 23.78
CA ILE A 386 -6.12 -13.81 24.82
C ILE A 386 -4.70 -13.25 24.89
N SER A 387 -4.57 -11.92 24.84
CA SER A 387 -3.30 -11.21 24.71
C SER A 387 -3.33 -9.89 25.46
N ASP A 388 -2.23 -9.53 26.08
CA ASP A 388 -1.95 -8.22 26.70
C ASP A 388 -1.34 -7.21 25.71
N ARG A 389 -1.14 -7.63 24.46
CA ARG A 389 -0.62 -6.77 23.37
C ARG A 389 -1.67 -5.79 22.85
N VAL A 390 -2.94 -6.06 23.07
CA VAL A 390 -4.05 -5.19 22.70
C VAL A 390 -4.64 -4.52 23.93
N GLN A 391 -5.18 -3.32 23.76
CA GLN A 391 -5.86 -2.59 24.85
C GLN A 391 -7.31 -3.06 25.00
N PRO A 392 -7.93 -2.90 26.17
CA PRO A 392 -9.38 -3.09 26.32
C PRO A 392 -10.16 -2.27 25.28
N GLY A 393 -11.16 -2.90 24.65
CA GLY A 393 -11.94 -2.27 23.59
C GLY A 393 -11.33 -2.38 22.20
N VAL A 394 -10.12 -2.97 22.06
CA VAL A 394 -9.42 -3.16 20.78
C VAL A 394 -9.13 -4.64 20.56
N VAL A 395 -9.36 -5.11 19.35
CA VAL A 395 -8.99 -6.45 18.89
C VAL A 395 -8.06 -6.34 17.68
N HIS A 396 -7.18 -7.34 17.49
CA HIS A 396 -6.22 -7.34 16.40
C HIS A 396 -6.25 -8.65 15.64
N THR A 397 -6.12 -8.58 14.31
CA THR A 397 -5.89 -9.74 13.47
C THR A 397 -4.91 -9.45 12.34
N THR A 398 -4.42 -10.51 11.72
CA THR A 398 -3.64 -10.46 10.47
C THR A 398 -4.53 -10.84 9.28
N PHE A 399 -3.99 -10.80 8.06
CA PHE A 399 -4.73 -11.05 6.83
C PHE A 399 -3.90 -11.87 5.82
N HIS A 400 -3.03 -12.74 6.34
CA HIS A 400 -2.08 -13.48 5.51
C HIS A 400 -2.66 -14.77 4.93
N HIS A 401 -3.79 -15.24 5.45
CA HIS A 401 -4.43 -16.49 5.06
C HIS A 401 -5.80 -16.21 4.40
N PRO A 402 -6.00 -16.57 3.13
CA PRO A 402 -7.22 -16.23 2.40
C PRO A 402 -8.48 -16.83 3.03
N GLU A 403 -8.38 -18.04 3.62
CA GLU A 403 -9.48 -18.72 4.29
C GLU A 403 -9.94 -18.01 5.59
N SER A 404 -9.11 -17.13 6.14
CA SER A 404 -9.51 -16.33 7.30
C SER A 404 -10.50 -15.24 6.96
N GLY A 405 -10.45 -14.72 5.74
CA GLY A 405 -11.37 -13.68 5.27
C GLY A 405 -11.28 -12.38 6.07
N ALA A 406 -10.09 -11.98 6.53
CA ALA A 406 -9.95 -10.80 7.37
C ALA A 406 -10.45 -9.52 6.66
N ASN A 407 -10.32 -9.42 5.34
CA ASN A 407 -10.81 -8.27 4.58
C ASN A 407 -12.32 -8.34 4.20
N VAL A 408 -13.01 -9.41 4.56
CA VAL A 408 -14.48 -9.47 4.51
C VAL A 408 -15.10 -8.48 5.50
N ILE A 409 -14.39 -8.22 6.61
CA ILE A 409 -14.86 -7.34 7.68
C ILE A 409 -14.32 -5.92 7.62
N THR A 410 -13.28 -5.65 6.83
CA THR A 410 -12.82 -4.27 6.60
C THR A 410 -13.78 -3.53 5.68
N THR A 411 -13.94 -2.23 5.88
CA THR A 411 -14.90 -1.41 5.14
C THR A 411 -14.22 -0.63 4.01
N ASP A 412 -15.01 -0.08 3.11
CA ASP A 412 -14.61 0.80 2.02
C ASP A 412 -14.26 2.23 2.46
N ASN A 413 -14.28 2.50 3.78
CA ASN A 413 -13.85 3.79 4.30
C ASN A 413 -12.36 4.01 3.96
N SER A 414 -12.03 5.21 3.48
CA SER A 414 -10.71 5.49 2.90
C SER A 414 -10.25 6.92 3.17
N ASP A 415 -8.96 7.17 2.95
CA ASP A 415 -8.37 8.50 3.02
C ASP A 415 -9.00 9.44 1.99
N TRP A 416 -9.34 10.65 2.45
CA TRP A 416 -10.06 11.64 1.64
C TRP A 416 -9.30 12.13 0.41
N ALA A 417 -7.95 12.11 0.44
CA ALA A 417 -7.11 12.62 -0.64
C ALA A 417 -6.61 11.52 -1.59
N THR A 418 -6.27 10.35 -1.05
CA THR A 418 -5.61 9.27 -1.80
C THR A 418 -6.49 8.07 -2.08
N ASN A 419 -7.66 7.96 -1.43
CA ASN A 419 -8.51 6.77 -1.39
C ASN A 419 -7.80 5.52 -0.82
N CYS A 420 -6.69 5.70 -0.07
CA CYS A 420 -6.06 4.59 0.64
C CYS A 420 -7.06 4.02 1.67
N PRO A 421 -7.37 2.71 1.65
CA PRO A 421 -8.33 2.12 2.58
C PRO A 421 -7.93 2.28 4.06
N GLU A 422 -8.93 2.46 4.92
CA GLU A 422 -8.73 2.59 6.37
C GLU A 422 -8.66 1.21 7.05
N TYR A 423 -7.60 0.45 6.80
CA TYR A 423 -7.43 -0.89 7.37
C TYR A 423 -7.21 -0.93 8.89
N LYS A 424 -6.83 0.21 9.49
CA LYS A 424 -6.46 0.26 10.91
C LYS A 424 -7.63 0.51 11.86
N VAL A 425 -8.80 0.83 11.33
CA VAL A 425 -9.97 1.12 12.16
C VAL A 425 -11.23 0.54 11.54
N THR A 426 -11.81 -0.47 12.18
CA THR A 426 -13.11 -1.03 11.84
C THR A 426 -13.88 -1.31 13.11
N ALA A 427 -15.11 -0.79 13.24
CA ALA A 427 -15.95 -1.08 14.38
C ALA A 427 -16.59 -2.47 14.25
N VAL A 428 -16.40 -3.33 15.26
CA VAL A 428 -16.76 -4.75 15.21
C VAL A 428 -17.51 -5.23 16.45
N GLN A 429 -18.24 -6.33 16.27
CA GLN A 429 -18.80 -7.18 17.30
C GLN A 429 -18.14 -8.55 17.25
N ILE A 430 -17.91 -9.18 18.41
CA ILE A 430 -17.36 -10.52 18.51
C ILE A 430 -18.27 -11.41 19.35
N ASN A 431 -18.45 -12.65 18.90
CA ASN A 431 -19.24 -13.65 19.61
C ASN A 431 -18.62 -15.04 19.42
N ARG A 432 -18.68 -15.87 20.46
CA ARG A 432 -18.28 -17.28 20.36
C ARG A 432 -19.26 -18.06 19.48
N VAL A 433 -18.74 -18.92 18.61
CA VAL A 433 -19.50 -19.77 17.67
C VAL A 433 -18.86 -21.15 17.56
N THR A 434 -19.57 -22.08 16.90
CA THR A 434 -19.08 -23.44 16.61
C THR A 434 -18.79 -23.64 15.12
N GLU A 435 -19.50 -22.92 14.26
CA GLU A 435 -19.48 -23.08 12.81
C GLU A 435 -18.70 -21.93 12.14
N LEU A 436 -18.21 -22.17 10.93
CA LEU A 436 -17.63 -21.15 10.07
C LEU A 436 -18.72 -20.19 9.56
N SER A 437 -18.35 -18.98 9.21
CA SER A 437 -19.24 -18.02 8.56
C SER A 437 -19.71 -18.53 7.19
N GLN A 438 -20.85 -18.02 6.71
CA GLN A 438 -21.37 -18.39 5.39
C GLN A 438 -20.34 -18.06 4.31
N TRP A 439 -19.69 -16.90 4.39
CA TRP A 439 -18.64 -16.52 3.45
C TRP A 439 -17.50 -17.54 3.41
N GLN A 440 -17.02 -18.02 4.55
CA GLN A 440 -15.95 -19.03 4.60
C GLN A 440 -16.37 -20.37 4.00
N GLN A 441 -17.62 -20.78 4.22
CA GLN A 441 -18.16 -21.99 3.61
C GLN A 441 -18.22 -21.85 2.08
N ASP A 442 -18.70 -20.71 1.58
CA ASP A 442 -18.79 -20.42 0.15
C ASP A 442 -17.39 -20.29 -0.48
N PHE A 443 -16.44 -19.68 0.20
CA PHE A 443 -15.04 -19.59 -0.21
C PHE A 443 -14.40 -20.98 -0.34
N ASN A 444 -14.59 -21.85 0.64
CA ASN A 444 -14.05 -23.20 0.60
C ASN A 444 -14.64 -24.00 -0.57
N ASN A 445 -15.94 -23.89 -0.81
CA ASN A 445 -16.62 -24.55 -1.92
C ASN A 445 -16.13 -24.03 -3.28
N PHE A 446 -15.98 -22.71 -3.41
CA PHE A 446 -15.46 -22.09 -4.63
C PHE A 446 -14.00 -22.51 -4.89
N SER A 447 -13.15 -22.48 -3.88
CA SER A 447 -11.74 -22.88 -3.99
C SER A 447 -11.59 -24.36 -4.38
N ALA A 448 -12.37 -25.25 -3.78
CA ALA A 448 -12.37 -26.67 -4.12
C ALA A 448 -12.79 -26.91 -5.58
N LYS A 449 -13.79 -26.17 -6.07
CA LYS A 449 -14.23 -26.25 -7.45
C LYS A 449 -13.14 -25.78 -8.42
N GLN A 450 -12.48 -24.67 -8.13
CA GLN A 450 -11.40 -24.15 -8.97
C GLN A 450 -10.20 -25.11 -9.00
N GLN A 451 -9.83 -25.72 -7.87
CA GLN A 451 -8.76 -26.72 -7.83
C GLN A 451 -9.07 -27.92 -8.71
N SER A 452 -10.30 -28.44 -8.66
CA SER A 452 -10.72 -29.56 -9.50
C SER A 452 -10.64 -29.25 -11.01
N HIS A 453 -10.92 -27.99 -11.40
CA HIS A 453 -10.74 -27.59 -12.81
C HIS A 453 -9.27 -27.54 -13.22
N LEU A 454 -8.38 -27.02 -12.35
CA LEU A 454 -6.95 -26.98 -12.62
C LEU A 454 -6.37 -28.40 -12.75
N ASP A 455 -6.71 -29.29 -11.83
CA ASP A 455 -6.23 -30.68 -11.85
C ASP A 455 -6.68 -31.39 -13.15
N SER A 456 -7.92 -31.19 -13.59
CA SER A 456 -8.43 -31.78 -14.84
C SER A 456 -7.75 -31.21 -16.10
N ALA A 457 -7.28 -29.94 -16.06
CA ALA A 457 -6.59 -29.31 -17.18
C ALA A 457 -5.11 -29.77 -17.30
N VAL A 458 -4.50 -30.22 -16.20
CA VAL A 458 -3.12 -30.76 -16.18
C VAL A 458 -3.09 -32.19 -16.73
N ASP A 459 -4.15 -32.97 -16.53
CA ASP A 459 -4.28 -34.34 -16.97
C ASP A 459 -4.72 -34.49 -18.46
N SER A 460 -5.10 -33.39 -19.10
CA SER A 460 -5.52 -33.32 -20.50
C SER A 460 -4.40 -32.78 -21.42
#